data_089a9ec9e6f48ec0153426141f5e5f0b
#
_entry.id   089a9ec9e6f48ec0153426141f5e5f0b
#
_cell.length_a   1.000
_cell.length_b   1.000
_cell.length_c   1.000
_cell.angle_alpha   90.00
_cell.angle_beta   90.00
_cell.angle_gamma   90.00
#
_symmetry.space_group_name_H-M   'P 1'
#
loop_
_entity.id
_entity.type
_entity.pdbx_description
1 polymer ?
#
loop_
_entity_poly.entity_id
_entity_poly.type
_entity_poly.pdbx_seq_one_letter_code
_entity_poly.pdbx_strand_id
1 'polypeptide(L)'
;TLEAISSWFTRAEAPEIAEFSFGTAIEIASRSANVTAVVSDEPGIAFNGKHLTSFVDVMYVLFENAASKSGLPREKLQVTASLCEEPAGSLTLRVANNCEMVADVGAANAAIDYYRDAYGNDDVTRTVIQQNGGSGIFRIWRCLSKDIGIKHTIEFGYESEGLFVVTLKMQEPTGVLYHESIAR
;
A
#
# COMPACT_ATOMS: atom_id res chain seq x y z
N THR A 1 12.73 32.18 32.90
CA THR A 1 13.56 31.18 33.61
C THR A 1 13.76 29.97 32.71
N LEU A 2 14.88 29.28 32.80
CA LEU A 2 15.27 28.14 31.95
C LEU A 2 14.24 26.98 31.96
N GLU A 3 13.48 26.81 33.04
CA GLU A 3 12.42 25.82 33.17
C GLU A 3 11.23 26.08 32.22
N ALA A 4 10.89 27.35 31.96
CA ALA A 4 9.82 27.69 31.02
C ALA A 4 10.20 27.41 29.56
N ILE A 5 11.50 27.45 29.24
CA ILE A 5 12.02 27.15 27.90
C ILE A 5 12.09 25.62 27.68
N SER A 6 12.44 24.85 28.71
CA SER A 6 12.55 23.39 28.62
C SER A 6 11.19 22.73 28.33
N SER A 7 10.07 23.30 28.84
CA SER A 7 8.72 22.78 28.55
C SER A 7 8.30 22.95 27.09
N TRP A 8 8.91 23.88 26.34
CA TRP A 8 8.65 24.06 24.91
C TRP A 8 9.30 22.98 24.04
N PHE A 9 10.32 22.32 24.58
CA PHE A 9 11.05 21.23 23.91
C PHE A 9 10.62 19.84 24.38
N THR A 10 9.78 19.75 25.40
CA THR A 10 9.09 18.50 25.71
C THR A 10 8.06 18.28 24.61
N ARG A 11 8.45 17.47 23.62
CA ARG A 11 7.54 16.95 22.60
C ARG A 11 6.41 16.26 23.37
N ALA A 12 5.20 16.82 23.31
CA ALA A 12 4.04 16.10 23.81
C ALA A 12 4.10 14.74 23.12
N GLU A 13 4.17 13.65 23.90
CA GLU A 13 4.10 12.31 23.34
C GLU A 13 2.81 12.28 22.52
N ALA A 14 2.95 12.12 21.21
CA ALA A 14 1.80 11.95 20.36
C ALA A 14 1.02 10.75 20.89
N PRO A 15 -0.32 10.83 21.03
CA PRO A 15 -1.10 9.70 21.51
C PRO A 15 -0.74 8.47 20.70
N GLU A 16 -0.29 7.43 21.38
CA GLU A 16 0.10 6.18 20.75
C GLU A 16 -1.17 5.52 20.20
N ILE A 17 -1.24 5.38 18.88
CA ILE A 17 -2.35 4.68 18.24
C ILE A 17 -2.14 3.20 18.51
N ALA A 18 -3.02 2.58 19.29
CA ALA A 18 -2.91 1.17 19.63
C ALA A 18 -3.21 0.27 18.42
N GLU A 19 -4.26 0.61 17.69
CA GLU A 19 -4.76 -0.15 16.54
C GLU A 19 -5.37 0.75 15.47
N PHE A 20 -5.48 0.24 14.25
CA PHE A 20 -6.21 0.89 13.16
C PHE A 20 -6.90 -0.14 12.25
N SER A 21 -7.98 0.27 11.58
CA SER A 21 -8.65 -0.52 10.56
C SER A 21 -8.00 -0.31 9.19
N PHE A 22 -8.24 -1.25 8.27
CA PHE A 22 -7.86 -1.09 6.87
C PHE A 22 -8.46 0.18 6.26
N GLY A 23 -9.75 0.44 6.52
CA GLY A 23 -10.44 1.64 6.06
C GLY A 23 -9.76 2.93 6.53
N THR A 24 -9.22 2.97 7.75
CA THR A 24 -8.47 4.14 8.26
C THR A 24 -7.24 4.42 7.41
N ALA A 25 -6.46 3.40 7.06
CA ALA A 25 -5.27 3.57 6.22
C ALA A 25 -5.65 4.04 4.80
N ILE A 26 -6.72 3.47 4.23
CA ILE A 26 -7.27 3.87 2.92
C ILE A 26 -7.69 5.35 2.95
N GLU A 27 -8.44 5.78 3.97
CA GLU A 27 -8.94 7.14 4.08
C GLU A 27 -7.79 8.16 4.11
N ILE A 28 -6.78 7.92 4.95
CA ILE A 28 -5.60 8.80 5.06
C ILE A 28 -4.85 8.86 3.73
N ALA A 29 -4.58 7.71 3.11
CA ALA A 29 -3.85 7.61 1.86
C ALA A 29 -4.61 8.25 0.69
N SER A 30 -5.93 8.04 0.60
CA SER A 30 -6.82 8.63 -0.43
C SER A 30 -6.77 10.15 -0.38
N ARG A 31 -6.90 10.73 0.81
CA ARG A 31 -6.81 12.19 1.00
C ARG A 31 -5.44 12.70 0.59
N SER A 32 -4.37 12.01 0.97
CA SER A 32 -2.99 12.41 0.66
C SER A 32 -2.69 12.34 -0.84
N ALA A 33 -3.21 11.33 -1.54
CA ALA A 33 -3.07 11.16 -2.99
C ALA A 33 -4.09 11.99 -3.80
N ASN A 34 -5.06 12.64 -3.14
CA ASN A 34 -6.19 13.31 -3.77
C ASN A 34 -6.94 12.39 -4.77
N VAL A 35 -7.28 11.19 -4.29
CA VAL A 35 -7.99 10.14 -5.04
C VAL A 35 -9.20 9.71 -4.23
N THR A 36 -10.31 9.43 -4.88
CA THR A 36 -11.46 8.77 -4.24
C THR A 36 -11.32 7.26 -4.37
N ALA A 37 -11.05 6.59 -3.25
CA ALA A 37 -11.00 5.13 -3.20
C ALA A 37 -12.20 4.58 -2.42
N VAL A 38 -12.78 3.50 -2.92
CA VAL A 38 -13.90 2.79 -2.29
C VAL A 38 -13.37 1.49 -1.70
N VAL A 39 -13.64 1.26 -0.42
CA VAL A 39 -13.39 -0.03 0.22
C VAL A 39 -14.54 -0.96 -0.15
N SER A 40 -14.24 -2.02 -0.91
CA SER A 40 -15.27 -2.97 -1.39
C SER A 40 -15.43 -4.18 -0.47
N ASP A 41 -14.39 -4.51 0.28
CA ASP A 41 -14.40 -5.59 1.27
C ASP A 41 -13.35 -5.31 2.34
N GLU A 42 -13.71 -5.53 3.61
CA GLU A 42 -12.85 -5.34 4.76
C GLU A 42 -13.21 -6.37 5.84
N PRO A 43 -12.33 -7.34 6.14
CA PRO A 43 -12.52 -8.17 7.32
C PRO A 43 -12.41 -7.28 8.57
N GLY A 44 -13.13 -7.62 9.62
CA GLY A 44 -13.09 -6.89 10.90
C GLY A 44 -11.75 -7.06 11.65
N ILE A 45 -10.64 -6.90 10.92
CA ILE A 45 -9.27 -7.09 11.43
C ILE A 45 -8.72 -5.73 11.83
N ALA A 46 -8.18 -5.64 13.04
CA ALA A 46 -7.41 -4.50 13.50
C ALA A 46 -5.92 -4.75 13.29
N PHE A 47 -5.22 -3.73 12.81
CA PHE A 47 -3.77 -3.71 12.66
C PHE A 47 -3.12 -2.99 13.83
N ASN A 48 -1.90 -3.40 14.20
CA ASN A 48 -1.12 -2.73 15.23
C ASN A 48 -0.76 -1.31 14.81
N GLY A 49 -1.08 -0.34 15.65
CA GLY A 49 -0.94 1.08 15.36
C GLY A 49 0.47 1.54 14.98
N LYS A 50 1.51 0.85 15.46
CA LYS A 50 2.92 1.12 15.10
C LYS A 50 3.18 1.02 13.59
N HIS A 51 2.35 0.28 12.84
CA HIS A 51 2.48 0.06 11.41
C HIS A 51 1.63 1.00 10.54
N LEU A 52 0.82 1.88 11.16
CA LEU A 52 -0.10 2.76 10.44
C LEU A 52 0.61 3.57 9.35
N THR A 53 1.73 4.22 9.68
CA THR A 53 2.47 5.04 8.71
C THR A 53 2.94 4.21 7.50
N SER A 54 3.47 3.01 7.74
CA SER A 54 3.95 2.15 6.65
C SER A 54 2.80 1.63 5.78
N PHE A 55 1.64 1.30 6.37
CA PHE A 55 0.45 0.93 5.59
C PHE A 55 -0.10 2.11 4.78
N VAL A 56 -0.16 3.29 5.37
CA VAL A 56 -0.56 4.52 4.67
C VAL A 56 0.39 4.80 3.50
N ASP A 57 1.69 4.63 3.68
CA ASP A 57 2.70 4.78 2.62
C ASP A 57 2.49 3.78 1.48
N VAL A 58 2.21 2.51 1.79
CA VAL A 58 1.88 1.49 0.77
C VAL A 58 0.65 1.91 -0.02
N MET A 59 -0.44 2.27 0.66
CA MET A 59 -1.69 2.68 0.00
C MET A 59 -1.52 3.98 -0.80
N TYR A 60 -0.79 4.95 -0.27
CA TYR A 60 -0.47 6.18 -0.98
C TYR A 60 0.24 5.92 -2.30
N VAL A 61 1.26 5.04 -2.29
CA VAL A 61 1.99 4.67 -3.52
C VAL A 61 1.07 4.01 -4.54
N LEU A 62 0.18 3.11 -4.10
CA LEU A 62 -0.78 2.45 -5.00
C LEU A 62 -1.75 3.46 -5.63
N PHE A 63 -2.27 4.40 -4.84
CA PHE A 63 -3.20 5.42 -5.32
C PHE A 63 -2.53 6.47 -6.21
N GLU A 64 -1.30 6.89 -5.88
CA GLU A 64 -0.53 7.80 -6.72
C GLU A 64 -0.15 7.15 -8.05
N ASN A 65 0.17 5.85 -8.06
CA ASN A 65 0.38 5.10 -9.30
C ASN A 65 -0.91 5.04 -10.13
N ALA A 66 -2.06 4.76 -9.51
CA ALA A 66 -3.35 4.80 -10.21
C ALA A 66 -3.62 6.18 -10.81
N ALA A 67 -3.40 7.26 -10.05
CA ALA A 67 -3.63 8.62 -10.50
C ALA A 67 -2.68 9.07 -11.61
N SER A 68 -1.41 8.65 -11.55
CA SER A 68 -0.38 9.10 -12.49
C SER A 68 -0.24 8.23 -13.74
N LYS A 69 -0.70 6.97 -13.70
CA LYS A 69 -0.49 5.97 -14.76
C LYS A 69 -1.77 5.51 -15.46
N SER A 70 -2.95 5.84 -14.93
CA SER A 70 -4.23 5.43 -15.56
C SER A 70 -4.48 6.09 -16.92
N GLY A 71 -3.82 7.20 -17.25
CA GLY A 71 -4.14 8.03 -18.41
C GLY A 71 -5.41 8.86 -18.24
N LEU A 72 -6.16 8.66 -17.15
CA LEU A 72 -7.44 9.35 -16.92
C LEU A 72 -7.26 10.61 -16.08
N PRO A 73 -8.09 11.64 -16.32
CA PRO A 73 -8.22 12.74 -15.37
C PRO A 73 -8.76 12.22 -14.03
N ARG A 74 -8.34 12.87 -12.93
CA ARG A 74 -8.65 12.41 -11.56
C ARG A 74 -10.16 12.29 -11.29
N GLU A 75 -10.97 13.13 -11.90
CA GLU A 75 -12.43 13.13 -11.78
C GLU A 75 -13.08 11.87 -12.38
N LYS A 76 -12.40 11.20 -13.30
CA LYS A 76 -12.85 9.96 -13.94
C LYS A 76 -12.19 8.72 -13.36
N LEU A 77 -11.17 8.90 -12.52
CA LEU A 77 -10.49 7.79 -11.89
C LEU A 77 -11.37 7.15 -10.81
N GLN A 78 -11.56 5.86 -10.92
CA GLN A 78 -12.25 5.03 -9.93
C GLN A 78 -11.27 4.03 -9.37
N VAL A 79 -11.09 4.04 -8.06
CA VAL A 79 -10.21 3.12 -7.35
C VAL A 79 -11.02 2.32 -6.36
N THR A 80 -10.84 1.01 -6.36
CA THR A 80 -11.41 0.12 -5.35
C THR A 80 -10.28 -0.59 -4.61
N ALA A 81 -10.45 -0.76 -3.31
CA ALA A 81 -9.53 -1.52 -2.48
C ALA A 81 -10.32 -2.56 -1.67
N SER A 82 -9.80 -3.77 -1.61
CA SER A 82 -10.35 -4.84 -0.77
C SER A 82 -9.23 -5.53 -0.01
N LEU A 83 -9.55 -5.98 1.18
CA LEU A 83 -8.69 -6.80 2.01
C LEU A 83 -9.45 -8.07 2.38
N CYS A 84 -8.90 -9.22 2.05
CA CYS A 84 -9.50 -10.52 2.36
C CYS A 84 -8.55 -11.34 3.22
N GLU A 85 -9.10 -12.05 4.21
CA GLU A 85 -8.38 -13.06 4.96
C GLU A 85 -8.52 -14.42 4.25
N GLU A 86 -7.40 -15.03 3.95
CA GLU A 86 -7.36 -16.36 3.31
C GLU A 86 -7.38 -17.46 4.39
N PRO A 87 -7.87 -18.68 4.06
CA PRO A 87 -8.01 -19.77 5.03
C PRO A 87 -6.72 -20.16 5.78
N ALA A 88 -5.56 -19.84 5.22
CA ALA A 88 -4.25 -20.09 5.84
C ALA A 88 -3.77 -18.96 6.78
N GLY A 89 -4.63 -17.98 7.08
CA GLY A 89 -4.28 -16.80 7.90
C GLY A 89 -3.38 -15.79 7.18
N SER A 90 -3.27 -15.88 5.86
CA SER A 90 -2.65 -14.85 5.04
C SER A 90 -3.68 -13.77 4.68
N LEU A 91 -3.19 -12.55 4.37
CA LEU A 91 -4.03 -11.46 3.93
C LEU A 91 -3.77 -11.15 2.46
N THR A 92 -4.82 -11.00 1.69
CA THR A 92 -4.75 -10.55 0.29
C THR A 92 -5.35 -9.16 0.18
N LEU A 93 -4.50 -8.18 -0.12
CA LEU A 93 -4.89 -6.83 -0.48
C LEU A 93 -4.99 -6.72 -2.00
N ARG A 94 -6.14 -6.31 -2.51
CA ARG A 94 -6.36 -6.04 -3.93
C ARG A 94 -6.74 -4.58 -4.11
N VAL A 95 -6.01 -3.89 -4.98
CA VAL A 95 -6.33 -2.52 -5.41
C VAL A 95 -6.53 -2.53 -6.91
N ALA A 96 -7.69 -2.10 -7.36
CA ALA A 96 -8.05 -2.03 -8.76
C ALA A 96 -8.43 -0.60 -9.15
N ASN A 97 -8.02 -0.18 -10.33
CA ASN A 97 -8.44 1.11 -10.89
C ASN A 97 -8.79 1.00 -12.38
N ASN A 98 -9.74 1.81 -12.80
CA ASN A 98 -9.96 2.02 -14.22
C ASN A 98 -8.79 2.78 -14.85
N CYS A 99 -8.57 2.58 -16.14
CA CYS A 99 -7.52 3.26 -16.88
C CYS A 99 -7.95 3.49 -18.34
N GLU A 100 -7.17 4.26 -19.10
CA GLU A 100 -7.36 4.31 -20.54
C GLU A 100 -7.27 2.92 -21.16
N MET A 101 -8.07 2.72 -22.21
CA MET A 101 -8.14 1.44 -22.90
C MET A 101 -6.81 1.09 -23.56
N VAL A 102 -6.27 -0.07 -23.24
CA VAL A 102 -5.10 -0.62 -23.93
C VAL A 102 -5.57 -1.49 -25.10
N ALA A 103 -4.93 -1.37 -26.24
CA ALA A 103 -5.32 -2.11 -27.44
C ALA A 103 -5.01 -3.62 -27.35
N ASP A 104 -3.99 -3.99 -26.59
CA ASP A 104 -3.56 -5.37 -26.38
C ASP A 104 -3.09 -5.53 -24.92
N VAL A 105 -3.88 -6.24 -24.14
CA VAL A 105 -3.61 -6.54 -22.72
C VAL A 105 -2.33 -7.35 -22.55
N GLY A 106 -2.05 -8.29 -23.46
CA GLY A 106 -0.86 -9.12 -23.41
C GLY A 106 0.41 -8.29 -23.62
N ALA A 107 0.41 -7.45 -24.66
CA ALA A 107 1.53 -6.56 -24.94
C ALA A 107 1.74 -5.52 -23.82
N ALA A 108 0.66 -4.95 -23.29
CA ALA A 108 0.72 -4.02 -22.18
C ALA A 108 1.28 -4.66 -20.89
N ASN A 109 0.90 -5.90 -20.61
CA ASN A 109 1.43 -6.65 -19.47
C ASN A 109 2.90 -7.02 -19.68
N ALA A 110 3.31 -7.45 -20.87
CA ALA A 110 4.71 -7.74 -21.20
C ALA A 110 5.62 -6.51 -21.02
N ALA A 111 5.11 -5.31 -21.30
CA ALA A 111 5.86 -4.07 -21.12
C ALA A 111 6.20 -3.75 -19.64
N ILE A 112 5.48 -4.34 -18.69
CA ILE A 112 5.69 -4.12 -17.25
C ILE A 112 6.32 -5.34 -16.54
N ASP A 113 6.56 -6.46 -17.24
CA ASP A 113 7.16 -7.67 -16.66
C ASP A 113 8.52 -7.39 -16.01
N TYR A 114 9.30 -6.50 -16.60
CA TYR A 114 10.59 -6.10 -16.05
C TYR A 114 10.49 -5.58 -14.59
N TYR A 115 9.41 -4.85 -14.25
CA TYR A 115 9.21 -4.36 -12.90
C TYR A 115 8.76 -5.48 -11.94
N ARG A 116 8.04 -6.49 -12.47
CA ARG A 116 7.64 -7.68 -11.69
C ARG A 116 8.86 -8.51 -11.33
N ASP A 117 9.73 -8.76 -12.32
CA ASP A 117 10.95 -9.55 -12.14
C ASP A 117 11.96 -8.86 -11.22
N ALA A 118 11.97 -7.52 -11.21
CA ALA A 118 12.84 -6.72 -10.36
C ALA A 118 12.34 -6.62 -8.91
N TYR A 119 11.07 -6.92 -8.64
CA TYR A 119 10.49 -6.77 -7.31
C TYR A 119 11.15 -7.69 -6.29
N GLY A 120 11.61 -7.11 -5.16
CA GLY A 120 12.29 -7.85 -4.11
C GLY A 120 13.78 -8.14 -4.38
N ASN A 121 14.33 -7.69 -5.52
CA ASN A 121 15.76 -7.81 -5.82
C ASN A 121 16.45 -6.47 -5.58
N ASP A 122 17.24 -6.37 -4.50
CA ASP A 122 17.90 -5.13 -4.08
C ASP A 122 18.87 -4.57 -5.14
N ASP A 123 19.59 -5.43 -5.86
CA ASP A 123 20.60 -5.01 -6.84
C ASP A 123 19.95 -4.47 -8.12
N VAL A 124 18.90 -5.13 -8.59
CA VAL A 124 18.13 -4.70 -9.75
C VAL A 124 17.34 -3.43 -9.44
N THR A 125 16.78 -3.35 -8.25
CA THR A 125 15.99 -2.20 -7.76
C THR A 125 16.75 -0.89 -7.89
N ARG A 126 18.01 -0.83 -7.49
CA ARG A 126 18.83 0.38 -7.59
C ARG A 126 18.98 0.87 -9.02
N THR A 127 19.21 -0.04 -9.95
CA THR A 127 19.36 0.26 -11.38
C THR A 127 18.06 0.76 -11.98
N VAL A 128 16.93 0.13 -11.67
CA VAL A 128 15.60 0.49 -12.16
C VAL A 128 15.18 1.88 -11.69
N ILE A 129 15.40 2.18 -10.41
CA ILE A 129 15.06 3.49 -9.83
C ILE A 129 15.84 4.61 -10.55
N GLN A 130 17.11 4.38 -10.86
CA GLN A 130 17.96 5.39 -11.50
C GLN A 130 17.59 5.63 -12.98
N GLN A 131 17.15 4.59 -13.70
CA GLN A 131 16.93 4.67 -15.13
C GLN A 131 15.49 5.05 -15.52
N ASN A 132 14.48 4.61 -14.79
CA ASN A 132 13.08 4.64 -15.25
C ASN A 132 12.08 5.28 -14.29
N GLY A 133 12.51 5.84 -13.16
CA GLY A 133 11.60 6.51 -12.22
C GLY A 133 10.54 5.60 -11.57
N GLY A 134 10.67 4.27 -11.71
CA GLY A 134 9.73 3.28 -11.16
C GLY A 134 9.84 3.04 -9.65
N SER A 135 10.18 4.07 -8.88
CA SER A 135 10.47 3.94 -7.43
C SER A 135 9.28 3.50 -6.57
N GLY A 136 8.04 3.69 -7.05
CA GLY A 136 6.84 3.41 -6.26
C GLY A 136 6.72 1.96 -5.84
N ILE A 137 6.81 1.02 -6.78
CA ILE A 137 6.64 -0.42 -6.48
C ILE A 137 7.72 -0.92 -5.51
N PHE A 138 8.95 -0.41 -5.63
CA PHE A 138 10.06 -0.75 -4.74
C PHE A 138 9.92 -0.14 -3.35
N ARG A 139 9.25 1.02 -3.24
CA ARG A 139 8.88 1.60 -1.97
C ARG A 139 7.88 0.71 -1.22
N ILE A 140 6.91 0.10 -1.92
CA ILE A 140 6.01 -0.90 -1.34
C ILE A 140 6.81 -2.07 -0.76
N TRP A 141 7.75 -2.64 -1.56
CA TRP A 141 8.59 -3.73 -1.07
C TRP A 141 9.36 -3.35 0.20
N ARG A 142 9.97 -2.17 0.20
CA ARG A 142 10.71 -1.68 1.36
C ARG A 142 9.82 -1.54 2.59
N CYS A 143 8.67 -0.89 2.48
CA CYS A 143 7.72 -0.72 3.57
C CYS A 143 7.30 -2.07 4.16
N LEU A 144 6.91 -3.01 3.31
CA LEU A 144 6.43 -4.31 3.76
C LEU A 144 7.56 -5.19 4.31
N SER A 145 8.72 -5.29 3.61
CA SER A 145 9.80 -6.18 4.00
C SER A 145 10.69 -5.63 5.11
N LYS A 146 10.96 -4.32 5.13
CA LYS A 146 11.95 -3.73 6.06
C LYS A 146 11.29 -3.01 7.23
N ASP A 147 10.26 -2.19 6.96
CA ASP A 147 9.65 -1.36 8.00
C ASP A 147 8.60 -2.16 8.80
N ILE A 148 7.84 -3.04 8.14
CA ILE A 148 6.84 -3.90 8.78
C ILE A 148 7.42 -5.28 9.11
N GLY A 149 8.29 -5.81 8.26
CA GLY A 149 8.92 -7.13 8.44
C GLY A 149 8.03 -8.29 8.00
N ILE A 150 7.10 -8.07 7.05
CA ILE A 150 6.16 -9.09 6.57
C ILE A 150 6.64 -9.72 5.26
N LYS A 151 6.55 -11.06 5.18
CA LYS A 151 6.75 -11.77 3.93
C LYS A 151 5.56 -11.55 3.01
N HIS A 152 5.81 -11.18 1.78
CA HIS A 152 4.75 -10.90 0.83
C HIS A 152 5.17 -11.15 -0.61
N THR A 153 4.18 -11.28 -1.47
CA THR A 153 4.34 -11.28 -2.93
C THR A 153 3.46 -10.19 -3.52
N ILE A 154 3.82 -9.69 -4.69
CA ILE A 154 3.03 -8.73 -5.45
C ILE A 154 2.80 -9.25 -6.86
N GLU A 155 1.58 -9.09 -7.33
CA GLU A 155 1.19 -9.24 -8.72
C GLU A 155 0.51 -7.95 -9.17
N PHE A 156 0.80 -7.46 -10.36
CA PHE A 156 0.14 -6.27 -10.90
C PHE A 156 0.08 -6.32 -12.42
N GLY A 157 -0.97 -5.75 -12.98
CA GLY A 157 -1.16 -5.72 -14.42
C GLY A 157 -2.56 -5.38 -14.84
N TYR A 158 -2.75 -5.40 -16.15
CA TYR A 158 -4.06 -5.24 -16.77
C TYR A 158 -4.82 -6.57 -16.71
N GLU A 159 -5.97 -6.60 -16.04
CA GLU A 159 -6.90 -7.72 -16.08
C GLU A 159 -7.81 -7.65 -17.33
N SER A 160 -8.09 -6.44 -17.80
CA SER A 160 -8.82 -6.16 -19.05
C SER A 160 -8.31 -4.87 -19.67
N GLU A 161 -8.81 -4.53 -20.85
CA GLU A 161 -8.39 -3.36 -21.61
C GLU A 161 -8.46 -2.03 -20.83
N GLY A 162 -9.39 -1.90 -19.90
CA GLY A 162 -9.60 -0.68 -19.11
C GLY A 162 -9.48 -0.86 -17.60
N LEU A 163 -8.89 -1.96 -17.12
CA LEU A 163 -8.78 -2.29 -15.69
C LEU A 163 -7.35 -2.71 -15.33
N PHE A 164 -6.72 -1.95 -14.46
CA PHE A 164 -5.43 -2.29 -13.87
C PHE A 164 -5.58 -2.74 -12.43
N VAL A 165 -4.87 -3.78 -12.04
CA VAL A 165 -5.00 -4.40 -10.71
C VAL A 165 -3.63 -4.62 -10.10
N VAL A 166 -3.55 -4.40 -8.80
CA VAL A 166 -2.41 -4.79 -7.94
C VAL A 166 -2.93 -5.70 -6.86
N THR A 167 -2.29 -6.85 -6.69
CA THR A 167 -2.58 -7.83 -5.64
C THR A 167 -1.35 -8.06 -4.80
N LEU A 168 -1.46 -7.78 -3.50
CA LEU A 168 -0.43 -8.04 -2.48
C LEU A 168 -0.90 -9.18 -1.60
N LYS A 169 -0.13 -10.27 -1.54
CA LYS A 169 -0.38 -11.40 -0.64
C LYS A 169 0.63 -11.34 0.50
N MET A 170 0.14 -11.11 1.71
CA MET A 170 0.92 -11.01 2.94
C MET A 170 0.83 -12.33 3.72
N GLN A 171 1.98 -12.96 3.95
CA GLN A 171 2.06 -14.25 4.64
C GLN A 171 2.30 -14.05 6.13
N GLU A 172 1.63 -14.85 6.95
CA GLU A 172 1.82 -14.87 8.41
C GLU A 172 1.85 -13.47 9.06
N PRO A 173 0.81 -12.63 8.88
CA PRO A 173 0.82 -11.25 9.36
C PRO A 173 0.64 -11.12 10.88
N THR A 174 0.88 -12.18 11.65
CA THR A 174 0.62 -12.24 13.10
C THR A 174 1.30 -11.13 13.90
N GLY A 175 2.49 -10.67 13.50
CA GLY A 175 3.18 -9.55 14.14
C GLY A 175 2.62 -8.16 13.75
N VAL A 176 1.73 -8.12 12.78
CA VAL A 176 1.14 -6.90 12.22
C VAL A 176 -0.29 -6.71 12.71
N LEU A 177 -0.99 -7.82 12.99
CA LEU A 177 -2.35 -7.79 13.53
C LEU A 177 -2.32 -7.33 14.99
N TYR A 178 -3.32 -6.55 15.34
CA TYR A 178 -3.58 -6.21 16.74
C TYR A 178 -4.29 -7.37 17.41
N HIS A 179 -3.70 -7.86 18.48
CA HIS A 179 -4.33 -8.82 19.38
C HIS A 179 -4.54 -8.12 20.72
N GLU A 180 -5.78 -7.94 21.12
CA GLU A 180 -6.07 -7.49 22.46
C GLU A 180 -5.41 -8.45 23.46
N SER A 181 -4.44 -7.94 24.24
CA SER A 181 -3.88 -8.71 25.33
C SER A 181 -4.99 -8.91 26.36
N ILE A 182 -5.65 -10.04 26.31
CA ILE A 182 -6.56 -10.45 27.40
C ILE A 182 -5.66 -10.61 28.62
N ALA A 183 -5.57 -9.55 29.42
CA ALA A 183 -4.96 -9.62 30.74
C ALA A 183 -5.75 -10.65 31.55
N ARG A 184 -5.14 -11.83 31.75
CA ARG A 184 -5.64 -12.85 32.68
C ARG A 184 -5.20 -12.52 34.08
#